data_6c3bf9a3241e47daab99382d69996bc6
#
_entry.id   6c3bf9a3241e47daab99382d69996bc6
#
_cell.length_a   1.000
_cell.length_b   1.000
_cell.length_c   1.000
_cell.angle_alpha   90.00
_cell.angle_beta   90.00
_cell.angle_gamma   90.00
#
_symmetry.space_group_name_H-M   'P 1'
#
loop_
_entity.id
_entity.type
_entity.pdbx_description
1 polymer ?
#
loop_
_entity_poly.entity_id
_entity_poly.type
_entity_poly.pdbx_seq_one_letter_code
_entity_poly.pdbx_strand_id
1 'polypeptide(L)'
;MPEIVIEARDAGISKSMKVKRILPFRKRRMVGPFIFMDHAGPIGELPENPSSLDVLPHPHIGLSTVSYLFGGQVTHRDSLGVEQIIRPGEVNWMTAGRGIAHSERFED
;
A
#
# COMPACT_ATOMS: atom_id res chain seq x y z
N MET A 1 9.07 16.92 -22.50
CA MET A 1 7.84 16.09 -22.71
C MET A 1 8.07 14.70 -22.17
N PRO A 2 7.16 14.19 -21.35
CA PRO A 2 7.28 12.79 -20.93
C PRO A 2 7.06 11.84 -22.10
N GLU A 3 7.78 10.75 -22.11
CA GLU A 3 7.62 9.70 -23.13
C GLU A 3 6.28 8.99 -23.02
N ILE A 4 5.84 8.75 -21.77
CA ILE A 4 4.60 8.06 -21.45
C ILE A 4 3.94 8.75 -20.27
N VAL A 5 2.63 8.92 -20.36
CA VAL A 5 1.78 9.29 -19.24
C VAL A 5 0.94 8.09 -18.88
N ILE A 6 1.05 7.62 -17.63
CA ILE A 6 0.29 6.47 -17.15
C ILE A 6 -0.88 6.97 -16.32
N GLU A 7 -2.09 6.69 -16.79
CA GLU A 7 -3.30 7.00 -16.03
C GLU A 7 -3.57 5.89 -15.03
N ALA A 8 -3.93 6.28 -13.81
CA ALA A 8 -4.26 5.34 -12.76
C ALA A 8 -5.57 4.60 -13.06
N ARG A 9 -5.63 3.34 -12.67
CA ARG A 9 -6.81 2.49 -12.83
C ARG A 9 -7.34 2.05 -11.47
N ASP A 10 -8.65 1.82 -11.40
CA ASP A 10 -9.27 1.32 -10.19
C ASP A 10 -8.85 -0.13 -9.92
N ALA A 11 -8.54 -0.42 -8.65
CA ALA A 11 -8.27 -1.76 -8.16
C ALA A 11 -8.71 -1.86 -6.70
N GLY A 12 -9.02 -3.07 -6.24
CA GLY A 12 -9.38 -3.34 -4.85
C GLY A 12 -8.30 -4.15 -4.15
N ILE A 13 -7.97 -3.79 -2.91
CA ILE A 13 -6.99 -4.50 -2.10
C ILE A 13 -7.59 -5.05 -0.80
N SER A 14 -8.82 -4.68 -0.47
CA SER A 14 -9.59 -5.23 0.65
C SER A 14 -11.08 -5.04 0.37
N LYS A 15 -11.93 -5.42 1.32
CA LYS A 15 -13.40 -5.31 1.15
C LYS A 15 -13.87 -3.93 0.73
N SER A 16 -13.31 -2.88 1.34
CA SER A 16 -13.71 -1.49 1.09
C SER A 16 -12.57 -0.60 0.63
N MET A 17 -11.33 -1.09 0.68
CA MET A 17 -10.19 -0.32 0.24
C MET A 17 -10.00 -0.46 -1.26
N LYS A 18 -10.28 0.62 -1.97
CA LYS A 18 -10.01 0.75 -3.40
C LYS A 18 -8.81 1.64 -3.58
N VAL A 19 -8.00 1.32 -4.57
CA VAL A 19 -6.80 2.08 -4.90
C VAL A 19 -6.82 2.50 -6.35
N LYS A 20 -6.03 3.51 -6.66
CA LYS A 20 -5.70 3.90 -8.03
C LYS A 20 -4.35 3.27 -8.35
N ARG A 21 -4.36 2.25 -9.20
CA ARG A 21 -3.15 1.51 -9.58
C ARG A 21 -2.46 2.17 -10.75
N ILE A 22 -1.18 2.47 -10.59
CA ILE A 22 -0.35 3.11 -11.59
C ILE A 22 0.58 2.09 -12.24
N LEU A 23 1.27 1.29 -11.44
CA LEU A 23 2.14 0.22 -11.91
C LEU A 23 1.65 -1.14 -11.38
N PRO A 24 1.80 -2.22 -12.13
CA PRO A 24 2.34 -2.29 -13.48
C PRO A 24 1.38 -1.74 -14.53
N PHE A 25 1.94 -1.27 -15.62
CA PHE A 25 1.18 -0.78 -16.77
C PHE A 25 1.65 -1.51 -18.02
N ARG A 26 0.71 -1.83 -18.92
CA ARG A 26 0.98 -2.66 -20.09
C ARG A 26 2.15 -2.16 -20.94
N LYS A 27 2.24 -0.85 -21.15
CA LYS A 27 3.28 -0.23 -21.98
C LYS A 27 4.55 0.11 -21.22
N ARG A 28 4.49 0.12 -19.89
CA ARG A 28 5.62 0.40 -19.02
C ARG A 28 5.43 -0.35 -17.72
N ARG A 29 6.08 -1.51 -17.60
CA ARG A 29 5.88 -2.38 -16.42
C ARG A 29 6.63 -1.92 -15.19
N MET A 30 7.73 -1.20 -15.40
CA MET A 30 8.58 -0.73 -14.32
C MET A 30 8.96 0.73 -14.54
N VAL A 31 9.18 1.44 -13.45
CA VAL A 31 9.82 2.75 -13.46
C VAL A 31 11.02 2.65 -12.50
N GLY A 32 12.25 2.64 -13.07
CA GLY A 32 13.42 2.33 -12.26
C GLY A 32 13.26 0.97 -11.57
N PRO A 33 13.51 0.88 -10.26
CA PRO A 33 13.32 -0.36 -9.50
C PRO A 33 11.87 -0.62 -9.07
N PHE A 34 10.94 0.28 -9.38
CA PHE A 34 9.55 0.17 -8.95
C PHE A 34 8.73 -0.63 -9.96
N ILE A 35 8.20 -1.78 -9.48
CA ILE A 35 7.36 -2.67 -10.29
C ILE A 35 5.89 -2.57 -9.91
N PHE A 36 5.57 -1.86 -8.82
CA PHE A 36 4.22 -1.74 -8.31
C PHE A 36 4.03 -0.38 -7.67
N MET A 37 2.93 0.28 -7.97
CA MET A 37 2.58 1.56 -7.35
C MET A 37 1.07 1.72 -7.30
N ASP A 38 0.56 1.91 -6.10
CA ASP A 38 -0.85 2.19 -5.84
C ASP A 38 -0.98 3.48 -5.02
N HIS A 39 -2.06 4.22 -5.30
CA HIS A 39 -2.47 5.36 -4.50
C HIS A 39 -3.83 5.06 -3.88
N ALA A 40 -3.89 5.03 -2.56
CA ALA A 40 -5.12 4.82 -1.81
C ALA A 40 -5.66 6.15 -1.26
N GLY A 41 -6.95 6.38 -1.46
CA GLY A 41 -7.59 7.61 -0.97
C GLY A 41 -7.54 8.78 -1.94
N PRO A 42 -7.94 9.99 -1.50
CA PRO A 42 -8.54 10.22 -0.18
C PRO A 42 -9.88 9.50 -0.01
N ILE A 43 -10.16 9.11 1.23
CA ILE A 43 -11.43 8.45 1.56
C ILE A 43 -12.38 9.53 2.09
N GLY A 44 -13.43 9.82 1.31
CA GLY A 44 -14.37 10.91 1.64
C GLY A 44 -15.22 10.61 2.85
N GLU A 45 -15.77 9.40 2.92
CA GLU A 45 -16.56 8.93 4.05
C GLU A 45 -15.99 7.62 4.55
N LEU A 46 -15.82 7.50 5.86
CA LEU A 46 -15.40 6.25 6.46
C LEU A 46 -16.55 5.25 6.41
N PRO A 47 -16.28 3.97 6.11
CA PRO A 47 -17.32 2.95 6.19
C PRO A 47 -17.81 2.79 7.62
N GLU A 48 -19.02 2.26 7.79
CA GLU A 48 -19.59 1.97 9.11
C GLU A 48 -18.67 1.09 9.95
N ASN A 49 -17.99 0.16 9.28
CA ASN A 49 -16.99 -0.69 9.92
C ASN A 49 -15.60 -0.33 9.36
N PRO A 50 -14.81 0.50 10.08
CA PRO A 50 -13.47 0.89 9.61
C PRO A 50 -12.54 -0.30 9.35
N SER A 51 -12.74 -1.43 10.04
CA SER A 51 -11.92 -2.63 9.81
C SER A 51 -12.09 -3.21 8.40
N SER A 52 -13.12 -2.82 7.66
CA SER A 52 -13.28 -3.23 6.27
C SER A 52 -12.22 -2.63 5.34
N LEU A 53 -11.55 -1.57 5.78
CA LEU A 53 -10.41 -0.98 5.07
C LEU A 53 -9.11 -1.75 5.32
N ASP A 54 -9.07 -2.59 6.33
CA ASP A 54 -7.87 -3.31 6.72
C ASP A 54 -7.37 -4.21 5.60
N VAL A 55 -6.06 -4.22 5.42
CA VAL A 55 -5.39 -5.18 4.55
C VAL A 55 -4.91 -6.33 5.42
N LEU A 56 -5.57 -7.48 5.24
CA LEU A 56 -5.33 -8.68 6.04
C LEU A 56 -3.92 -9.23 5.82
N PRO A 57 -3.42 -10.10 6.71
CA PRO A 57 -2.10 -10.67 6.56
C PRO A 57 -1.86 -11.25 5.17
N HIS A 58 -0.78 -10.83 4.55
CA HIS A 58 -0.37 -11.28 3.23
C HIS A 58 1.16 -11.29 3.14
N PRO A 59 1.74 -12.19 2.31
CA PRO A 59 3.19 -12.34 2.23
C PRO A 59 3.81 -11.48 1.14
N HIS A 60 5.08 -11.14 1.36
CA HIS A 60 5.98 -10.60 0.34
C HIS A 60 7.27 -11.40 0.37
N ILE A 61 7.92 -11.53 -0.76
CA ILE A 61 9.23 -12.19 -0.90
C ILE A 61 10.04 -11.52 -2.00
N GLY A 62 11.32 -11.32 -1.72
CA GLY A 62 12.26 -10.79 -2.70
C GLY A 62 12.09 -9.32 -3.07
N LEU A 63 11.17 -8.63 -2.43
CA LEU A 63 10.85 -7.23 -2.71
C LEU A 63 10.97 -6.40 -1.43
N SER A 64 11.04 -5.10 -1.61
CA SER A 64 10.79 -4.15 -0.53
C SER A 64 9.48 -3.40 -0.83
N THR A 65 8.72 -3.13 0.22
CA THR A 65 7.55 -2.25 0.11
C THR A 65 7.86 -0.92 0.78
N VAL A 66 7.34 0.15 0.21
CA VAL A 66 7.44 1.47 0.79
C VAL A 66 6.05 2.10 0.81
N SER A 67 5.68 2.64 1.96
CA SER A 67 4.42 3.36 2.12
C SER A 67 4.70 4.77 2.60
N TYR A 68 3.98 5.73 2.06
CA TYR A 68 4.02 7.12 2.47
C TYR A 68 2.59 7.61 2.70
N LEU A 69 2.31 8.17 3.87
CA LEU A 69 0.98 8.66 4.21
C LEU A 69 0.88 10.17 4.07
N PHE A 70 -0.14 10.63 3.34
CA PHE A 70 -0.52 12.03 3.29
C PHE A 70 -1.48 12.39 4.43
N GLY A 71 -2.30 11.46 4.85
CA GLY A 71 -3.24 11.61 5.95
C GLY A 71 -3.62 10.27 6.53
N GLY A 72 -4.29 10.28 7.67
CA GLY A 72 -4.71 9.07 8.36
C GLY A 72 -3.58 8.39 9.12
N GLN A 73 -3.83 7.17 9.55
CA GLN A 73 -2.90 6.40 10.36
C GLN A 73 -3.06 4.93 10.03
N VAL A 74 -1.96 4.23 9.94
CA VAL A 74 -1.94 2.79 9.65
C VAL A 74 -1.07 2.08 10.67
N THR A 75 -1.57 0.98 11.22
CA THR A 75 -0.78 0.10 12.07
C THR A 75 -0.27 -1.08 11.25
N HIS A 76 1.04 -1.16 11.13
CA HIS A 76 1.75 -2.28 10.50
C HIS A 76 2.12 -3.30 11.55
N ARG A 77 1.80 -4.57 11.28
CA ARG A 77 2.24 -5.72 12.08
C ARG A 77 2.81 -6.75 11.15
N ASP A 78 3.93 -7.37 11.52
CA ASP A 78 4.58 -8.34 10.65
C ASP A 78 5.06 -9.58 11.38
N SER A 79 5.48 -10.56 10.59
CA SER A 79 5.93 -11.86 11.09
C SER A 79 7.26 -11.81 11.85
N LEU A 80 7.97 -10.69 11.84
CA LEU A 80 9.16 -10.48 12.66
C LEU A 80 8.82 -9.95 14.06
N GLY A 81 7.53 -9.76 14.35
CA GLY A 81 7.08 -9.24 15.64
C GLY A 81 7.08 -7.72 15.73
N VAL A 82 7.26 -7.02 14.61
CA VAL A 82 7.20 -5.57 14.60
C VAL A 82 5.75 -5.11 14.63
N GLU A 83 5.46 -4.12 15.46
CA GLU A 83 4.21 -3.39 15.47
C GLU A 83 4.55 -1.90 15.41
N GLN A 84 4.15 -1.24 14.34
CA GLN A 84 4.54 0.13 14.06
C GLN A 84 3.34 0.93 13.58
N ILE A 85 3.07 2.04 14.25
CA ILE A 85 2.08 3.01 13.80
C ILE A 85 2.76 3.95 12.83
N ILE A 86 2.18 4.10 11.64
CA ILE A 86 2.67 5.00 10.60
C ILE A 86 1.74 6.21 10.53
N ARG A 87 2.31 7.40 10.60
CA ARG A 87 1.58 8.68 10.61
C ARG A 87 1.84 9.49 9.35
N PRO A 88 1.02 10.51 9.08
CA PRO A 88 1.24 11.38 7.92
C PRO A 88 2.65 11.96 7.88
N GLY A 89 3.25 11.96 6.71
CA GLY A 89 4.61 12.43 6.50
C GLY A 89 5.70 11.44 6.81
N GLU A 90 5.35 10.27 7.35
CA GLU A 90 6.29 9.20 7.63
C GLU A 90 6.38 8.20 6.48
N VAL A 91 7.53 7.58 6.35
CA VAL A 91 7.79 6.52 5.37
C VAL A 91 7.94 5.20 6.12
N ASN A 92 7.21 4.19 5.69
CA ASN A 92 7.41 2.82 6.16
C ASN A 92 8.10 2.01 5.07
N TRP A 93 9.29 1.51 5.37
CA TRP A 93 10.07 0.68 4.47
C TRP A 93 10.19 -0.73 5.04
N MET A 94 9.68 -1.73 4.31
CA MET A 94 9.76 -3.12 4.71
C MET A 94 10.51 -3.92 3.65
N THR A 95 11.66 -4.49 4.02
CA THR A 95 12.43 -5.39 3.15
C THR A 95 11.99 -6.82 3.44
N ALA A 96 11.38 -7.46 2.46
CA ALA A 96 10.83 -8.78 2.64
C ALA A 96 11.90 -9.89 2.66
N GLY A 97 12.97 -9.73 1.86
CA GLY A 97 14.03 -10.71 1.82
C GLY A 97 13.54 -12.11 1.49
N ARG A 98 13.78 -13.08 2.38
CA ARG A 98 13.35 -14.48 2.20
C ARG A 98 11.86 -14.67 2.35
N GLY A 99 11.17 -13.70 2.86
CA GLY A 99 9.74 -13.71 3.06
C GLY A 99 9.34 -13.07 4.37
N ILE A 100 8.29 -12.28 4.32
CA ILE A 100 7.67 -11.66 5.47
C ILE A 100 6.17 -11.57 5.20
N ALA A 101 5.37 -11.83 6.22
CA ALA A 101 3.94 -11.57 6.16
C ALA A 101 3.62 -10.34 7.00
N HIS A 102 2.77 -9.47 6.52
CA HIS A 102 2.33 -8.32 7.28
C HIS A 102 0.85 -8.02 7.08
N SER A 103 0.32 -7.24 8.00
CA SER A 103 -1.02 -6.67 7.89
C SER A 103 -0.96 -5.17 8.08
N GLU A 104 -1.93 -4.49 7.51
CA GLU A 104 -2.09 -3.05 7.63
C GLU A 104 -3.49 -2.77 8.16
N ARG A 105 -3.57 -2.16 9.34
CA ARG A 105 -4.82 -1.90 10.04
C ARG A 105 -5.06 -0.41 10.16
N PHE A 106 -6.26 0.00 9.85
CA PHE A 106 -6.69 1.39 9.97
C PHE A 106 -7.36 1.56 11.34
N GLU A 107 -6.53 1.54 12.37
CA GLU A 107 -6.95 1.67 13.77
C GLU A 107 -6.85 3.12 14.24
N ASP A 108 -7.72 3.50 15.17
CA ASP A 108 -7.68 4.82 15.79
C ASP A 108 -6.52 4.94 16.82
#